data_5200fcaec67ec599f288b5b7990af6f5
#
_entry.id   5200fcaec67ec599f288b5b7990af6f5
#
_cell.length_a   1.000
_cell.length_b   1.000
_cell.length_c   1.000
_cell.angle_alpha   90.00
_cell.angle_beta   90.00
_cell.angle_gamma   90.00
#
_symmetry.space_group_name_H-M   'P 1'
#
loop_
_entity.id
_entity.type
_entity.pdbx_description
1 polymer ?
#
loop_
_entity_poly.entity_id
_entity_poly.type
_entity_poly.pdbx_seq_one_letter_code
_entity_poly.pdbx_strand_id
1 'polypeptide(L)'
;MSKLGLRFALLSVLLAGLALPSHAALWYLQATLTGSQVVPPSNTSASGVLFGSYDDVAKTITLAISITGINQSNVISSQVHFGAFGQNGQAIIQVGGASSYAQVGNQLLRVLVNAPFPVAYESALLSGNTYYDIHTTQYPVPLAELRGQIYALPVVPEPATMAGLGIGVGLLALRRRRK
;
A
#
# COMPACT_ATOMS: atom_id res chain seq x y z
N MET A 1 -48.45 -23.17 9.47
CA MET A 1 -47.04 -23.37 9.11
C MET A 1 -46.48 -24.46 10.00
N SER A 2 -45.93 -25.52 9.43
CA SER A 2 -45.38 -26.63 10.21
C SER A 2 -44.10 -26.16 10.94
N LYS A 3 -43.86 -26.72 12.15
CA LYS A 3 -42.62 -26.42 12.92
C LYS A 3 -41.36 -26.67 12.13
N LEU A 4 -41.40 -27.49 11.07
CA LEU A 4 -40.33 -27.80 10.16
C LEU A 4 -40.06 -26.61 9.20
N GLY A 5 -41.10 -25.97 8.65
CA GLY A 5 -40.96 -24.82 7.75
C GLY A 5 -40.36 -23.58 8.45
N LEU A 6 -40.69 -23.37 9.73
CA LEU A 6 -40.11 -22.27 10.51
C LEU A 6 -38.60 -22.49 10.81
N ARG A 7 -38.18 -23.74 11.00
CA ARG A 7 -36.77 -24.07 11.23
C ARG A 7 -35.91 -23.89 9.96
N PHE A 8 -36.47 -24.21 8.79
CA PHE A 8 -35.78 -23.95 7.51
C PHE A 8 -35.70 -22.46 7.18
N ALA A 9 -36.77 -21.69 7.47
CA ALA A 9 -36.76 -20.24 7.28
C ALA A 9 -35.73 -19.54 8.19
N LEU A 10 -35.61 -19.95 9.46
CA LEU A 10 -34.61 -19.45 10.39
C LEU A 10 -33.18 -19.81 9.97
N LEU A 11 -32.94 -21.00 9.42
CA LEU A 11 -31.63 -21.41 8.93
C LEU A 11 -31.22 -20.63 7.68
N SER A 12 -32.16 -20.35 6.77
CA SER A 12 -31.91 -19.56 5.54
C SER A 12 -31.58 -18.09 5.85
N VAL A 13 -32.24 -17.49 6.85
CA VAL A 13 -31.94 -16.12 7.30
C VAL A 13 -30.57 -16.05 7.98
N LEU A 14 -30.20 -17.11 8.71
CA LEU A 14 -28.84 -17.16 9.34
C LEU A 14 -27.73 -17.30 8.30
N LEU A 15 -27.93 -18.04 7.20
CA LEU A 15 -26.97 -18.19 6.12
C LEU A 15 -26.87 -16.92 5.26
N ALA A 16 -27.97 -16.20 5.04
CA ALA A 16 -27.98 -14.95 4.27
C ALA A 16 -27.24 -13.81 5.00
N GLY A 17 -27.18 -13.86 6.33
CA GLY A 17 -26.45 -12.87 7.14
C GLY A 17 -24.91 -13.03 7.10
N LEU A 18 -24.38 -14.09 6.48
CA LEU A 18 -22.95 -14.36 6.36
C LEU A 18 -22.35 -13.86 5.03
N ALA A 19 -23.12 -13.23 4.17
CA ALA A 19 -22.60 -12.49 3.04
C ALA A 19 -21.86 -11.25 3.58
N LEU A 20 -20.58 -11.43 3.94
CA LEU A 20 -19.71 -10.33 4.31
C LEU A 20 -19.59 -9.42 3.09
N PRO A 21 -19.76 -8.10 3.24
CA PRO A 21 -19.47 -7.18 2.16
C PRO A 21 -18.03 -7.42 1.73
N SER A 22 -17.81 -7.57 0.43
CA SER A 22 -16.47 -7.51 -0.15
C SER A 22 -15.93 -6.12 0.18
N HIS A 23 -15.12 -6.02 1.22
CA HIS A 23 -14.42 -4.78 1.51
C HIS A 23 -13.39 -4.54 0.41
N ALA A 24 -13.30 -3.29 -0.05
CA ALA A 24 -12.18 -2.81 -0.82
C ALA A 24 -10.89 -3.33 -0.18
N ALA A 25 -10.06 -4.02 -0.92
CA ALA A 25 -8.78 -4.45 -0.39
C ALA A 25 -7.86 -3.23 -0.37
N LEU A 26 -7.61 -2.73 0.83
CA LEU A 26 -6.56 -1.77 1.07
C LEU A 26 -5.24 -2.53 1.17
N TRP A 27 -4.24 -2.06 0.43
CA TRP A 27 -2.89 -2.63 0.44
C TRP A 27 -1.95 -1.66 1.12
N TYR A 28 -1.16 -2.16 2.04
CA TYR A 28 -0.09 -1.40 2.67
C TYR A 28 1.15 -1.44 1.77
N LEU A 29 1.77 -0.28 1.53
CA LEU A 29 2.95 -0.16 0.68
C LEU A 29 4.15 0.21 1.52
N GLN A 30 5.29 -0.43 1.24
CA GLN A 30 6.55 -0.07 1.89
C GLN A 30 7.74 -0.26 0.95
N ALA A 31 8.76 0.60 1.12
CA ALA A 31 10.06 0.45 0.48
C ALA A 31 11.16 1.04 1.35
N THR A 32 12.34 0.42 1.32
CA THR A 32 13.60 1.02 1.80
C THR A 32 14.33 1.60 0.59
N LEU A 33 14.75 2.86 0.68
CA LEU A 33 15.40 3.60 -0.40
C LEU A 33 16.91 3.62 -0.16
N THR A 34 17.68 3.08 -1.10
CA THR A 34 19.15 3.04 -1.01
C THR A 34 19.80 3.28 -2.38
N GLY A 35 21.03 3.77 -2.38
CA GLY A 35 21.82 3.88 -3.61
C GLY A 35 22.20 2.52 -4.22
N SER A 36 22.32 1.49 -3.39
CA SER A 36 22.66 0.13 -3.85
C SER A 36 21.56 -0.55 -4.67
N GLN A 37 20.31 -0.10 -4.57
CA GLN A 37 19.19 -0.61 -5.39
C GLN A 37 19.10 0.08 -6.75
N VAL A 38 19.78 1.21 -6.97
CA VAL A 38 19.84 1.88 -8.27
C VAL A 38 20.56 0.99 -9.29
N VAL A 39 20.21 1.10 -10.56
CA VAL A 39 20.83 0.30 -11.64
C VAL A 39 21.37 1.23 -12.74
N PRO A 40 22.71 1.38 -12.86
CA PRO A 40 23.76 0.86 -11.96
C PRO A 40 23.73 1.53 -10.59
N PRO A 41 24.28 0.90 -9.53
CA PRO A 41 24.26 1.45 -8.18
C PRO A 41 24.88 2.85 -8.08
N SER A 42 24.25 3.74 -7.30
CA SER A 42 24.80 5.05 -6.96
C SER A 42 25.71 4.95 -5.74
N ASN A 43 26.75 5.81 -5.70
CA ASN A 43 27.67 5.88 -4.57
C ASN A 43 27.26 7.00 -3.59
N THR A 44 25.98 7.01 -3.18
CA THR A 44 25.46 7.99 -2.23
C THR A 44 25.45 7.44 -0.80
N SER A 45 25.59 8.33 0.19
CA SER A 45 25.35 8.03 1.59
C SER A 45 23.89 8.33 2.01
N ALA A 46 23.09 8.88 1.11
CA ALA A 46 21.68 9.13 1.36
C ALA A 46 20.90 7.82 1.53
N SER A 47 19.81 7.90 2.25
CA SER A 47 18.90 6.78 2.47
C SER A 47 17.49 7.26 2.78
N GLY A 48 16.50 6.39 2.67
CA GLY A 48 15.14 6.77 2.99
C GLY A 48 14.19 5.60 3.14
N VAL A 49 12.95 5.93 3.42
CA VAL A 49 11.83 4.98 3.50
C VAL A 49 10.62 5.57 2.78
N LEU A 50 9.82 4.67 2.25
CA LEU A 50 8.51 4.96 1.69
C LEU A 50 7.49 4.08 2.41
N PHE A 51 6.40 4.69 2.86
CA PHE A 51 5.21 4.01 3.32
C PHE A 51 4.00 4.54 2.55
N GLY A 52 2.95 3.75 2.46
CA GLY A 52 1.77 4.19 1.77
C GLY A 52 0.65 3.18 1.75
N SER A 53 -0.35 3.47 0.94
CA SER A 53 -1.48 2.57 0.70
C SER A 53 -1.90 2.62 -0.76
N TYR A 54 -2.47 1.52 -1.22
CA TYR A 54 -3.16 1.41 -2.49
C TYR A 54 -4.59 0.96 -2.25
N ASP A 55 -5.55 1.71 -2.78
CA ASP A 55 -6.97 1.37 -2.78
C ASP A 55 -7.32 0.73 -4.13
N ASP A 56 -7.64 -0.58 -4.12
CA ASP A 56 -7.89 -1.36 -5.33
C ASP A 56 -9.31 -1.14 -5.91
N VAL A 57 -10.19 -0.43 -5.19
CA VAL A 57 -11.48 0.00 -5.71
C VAL A 57 -11.38 1.38 -6.34
N ALA A 58 -10.84 2.35 -5.60
CA ALA A 58 -10.66 3.71 -6.08
C ALA A 58 -9.53 3.83 -7.13
N LYS A 59 -8.65 2.81 -7.23
CA LYS A 59 -7.45 2.81 -8.07
C LYS A 59 -6.55 4.01 -7.80
N THR A 60 -6.34 4.28 -6.52
CA THR A 60 -5.52 5.41 -6.05
C THR A 60 -4.40 4.94 -5.12
N ILE A 61 -3.28 5.68 -5.16
CA ILE A 61 -2.11 5.45 -4.32
C ILE A 61 -1.86 6.67 -3.43
N THR A 62 -1.55 6.42 -2.17
CA THR A 62 -1.06 7.43 -1.22
C THR A 62 0.34 7.02 -0.78
N LEU A 63 1.29 7.96 -0.83
CA LEU A 63 2.69 7.70 -0.47
C LEU A 63 3.17 8.77 0.52
N ALA A 64 3.86 8.33 1.56
CA ALA A 64 4.64 9.17 2.47
C ALA A 64 6.11 8.75 2.37
N ILE A 65 6.97 9.69 2.01
CA ILE A 65 8.38 9.46 1.72
C ILE A 65 9.21 10.31 2.65
N SER A 66 10.21 9.71 3.28
CA SER A 66 11.20 10.39 4.12
C SER A 66 12.60 9.97 3.67
N ILE A 67 13.41 10.95 3.31
CA ILE A 67 14.79 10.75 2.82
C ILE A 67 15.73 11.58 3.67
N THR A 68 16.87 11.02 4.03
CA THR A 68 17.98 11.72 4.72
C THR A 68 19.18 11.81 3.80
N GLY A 69 19.87 12.95 3.83
CA GLY A 69 21.12 13.15 3.08
C GLY A 69 20.94 13.78 1.70
N ILE A 70 19.71 14.12 1.28
CA ILE A 70 19.44 14.89 0.06
C ILE A 70 18.87 16.26 0.43
N ASN A 71 19.42 17.33 -0.14
CA ASN A 71 18.86 18.67 -0.02
C ASN A 71 17.72 18.87 -1.03
N GLN A 72 16.65 19.53 -0.61
CA GLN A 72 15.50 19.82 -1.45
C GLN A 72 15.87 20.49 -2.78
N SER A 73 16.78 21.47 -2.74
CA SER A 73 17.24 22.21 -3.92
C SER A 73 17.93 21.33 -4.97
N ASN A 74 18.44 20.16 -4.57
CA ASN A 74 19.12 19.24 -5.47
C ASN A 74 18.15 18.27 -6.18
N VAL A 75 16.88 18.20 -5.74
CA VAL A 75 15.89 17.29 -6.34
C VAL A 75 15.50 17.79 -7.72
N ILE A 76 15.67 16.96 -8.72
CA ILE A 76 15.19 17.19 -10.09
C ILE A 76 13.78 16.62 -10.25
N SER A 77 13.63 15.33 -9.98
CA SER A 77 12.36 14.61 -10.11
C SER A 77 12.36 13.34 -9.27
N SER A 78 11.16 12.83 -9.02
CA SER A 78 10.98 11.50 -8.42
C SER A 78 9.75 10.84 -9.01
N GLN A 79 9.80 9.53 -9.17
CA GLN A 79 8.78 8.77 -9.89
C GLN A 79 8.54 7.40 -9.25
N VAL A 80 7.36 6.84 -9.53
CA VAL A 80 7.13 5.40 -9.41
C VAL A 80 7.27 4.80 -10.80
N HIS A 81 8.02 3.72 -10.89
CA HIS A 81 8.32 3.00 -12.12
C HIS A 81 7.74 1.59 -12.10
N PHE A 82 7.45 1.05 -13.28
CA PHE A 82 7.25 -0.37 -13.51
C PHE A 82 8.61 -1.02 -13.76
N GLY A 83 8.95 -2.06 -13.01
CA GLY A 83 10.19 -2.83 -13.17
C GLY A 83 10.43 -3.78 -12.00
N ALA A 84 10.96 -4.95 -12.30
CA ALA A 84 11.37 -5.91 -11.29
C ALA A 84 12.61 -5.43 -10.52
N PHE A 85 12.89 -6.05 -9.39
CA PHE A 85 14.12 -5.76 -8.63
C PHE A 85 15.36 -5.93 -9.50
N GLY A 86 16.26 -4.93 -9.49
CA GLY A 86 17.48 -4.95 -10.27
C GLY A 86 17.32 -4.63 -11.78
N GLN A 87 16.12 -4.21 -12.20
CA GLN A 87 15.85 -3.81 -13.60
C GLN A 87 15.29 -2.41 -13.66
N ASN A 88 15.76 -1.61 -14.63
CA ASN A 88 15.16 -0.32 -14.92
C ASN A 88 13.91 -0.49 -15.79
N GLY A 89 12.90 0.37 -15.58
CA GLY A 89 11.66 0.36 -16.32
C GLY A 89 11.09 1.76 -16.51
N GLN A 90 9.92 1.83 -17.15
CA GLN A 90 9.30 3.11 -17.47
C GLN A 90 8.64 3.75 -16.23
N ALA A 91 8.66 5.07 -16.16
CA ALA A 91 7.90 5.84 -15.18
C ALA A 91 6.40 5.69 -15.42
N ILE A 92 5.63 5.44 -14.35
CA ILE A 92 4.19 5.27 -14.38
C ILE A 92 3.45 6.32 -13.55
N ILE A 93 4.11 6.91 -12.53
CA ILE A 93 3.56 8.03 -11.74
C ILE A 93 4.67 9.03 -11.48
N GLN A 94 4.38 10.31 -11.75
CA GLN A 94 5.22 11.42 -11.29
C GLN A 94 4.90 11.72 -9.83
N VAL A 95 5.91 11.64 -8.93
CA VAL A 95 5.75 11.95 -7.51
C VAL A 95 6.07 13.41 -7.23
N GLY A 96 7.07 13.99 -7.89
CA GLY A 96 7.36 15.41 -7.81
C GLY A 96 8.79 15.80 -8.12
N GLY A 97 9.04 17.09 -8.10
CA GLY A 97 10.37 17.72 -8.12
C GLY A 97 10.61 18.50 -6.82
N ALA A 98 11.65 19.35 -6.78
CA ALA A 98 12.07 20.09 -5.59
C ALA A 98 10.92 20.77 -4.82
N SER A 99 10.05 21.50 -5.53
CA SER A 99 8.92 22.22 -4.91
C SER A 99 7.85 21.32 -4.27
N SER A 100 7.86 20.02 -4.58
CA SER A 100 6.91 19.06 -4.03
C SER A 100 7.36 18.49 -2.68
N TYR A 101 8.59 18.74 -2.28
CA TYR A 101 9.17 18.25 -1.03
C TYR A 101 9.25 19.37 0.00
N ALA A 102 9.19 19.00 1.28
CA ALA A 102 9.50 19.85 2.41
C ALA A 102 10.82 19.42 3.04
N GLN A 103 11.73 20.39 3.28
CA GLN A 103 12.98 20.15 4.01
C GLN A 103 12.78 20.46 5.48
N VAL A 104 13.03 19.47 6.35
CA VAL A 104 12.99 19.63 7.82
C VAL A 104 14.30 19.13 8.40
N GLY A 105 15.21 20.05 8.72
CA GLY A 105 16.57 19.68 9.10
C GLY A 105 17.28 18.90 8.01
N ASN A 106 17.75 17.70 8.32
CA ASN A 106 18.40 16.80 7.36
C ASN A 106 17.40 15.83 6.66
N GLN A 107 16.11 16.02 6.89
CA GLN A 107 15.07 15.15 6.29
C GLN A 107 14.36 15.88 5.16
N LEU A 108 14.19 15.18 4.06
CA LEU A 108 13.40 15.57 2.91
C LEU A 108 12.10 14.76 2.94
N LEU A 109 10.96 15.45 3.04
CA LEU A 109 9.64 14.83 3.23
C LEU A 109 8.73 15.09 2.04
N ARG A 110 8.00 14.07 1.61
CA ARG A 110 6.96 14.17 0.58
C ARG A 110 5.74 13.35 0.95
N VAL A 111 4.56 13.92 0.77
CA VAL A 111 3.28 13.20 0.83
C VAL A 111 2.55 13.38 -0.49
N LEU A 112 2.21 12.27 -1.13
CA LEU A 112 1.35 12.21 -2.31
C LEU A 112 0.04 11.54 -1.87
N VAL A 113 -1.11 12.21 -2.06
CA VAL A 113 -2.40 11.74 -1.55
C VAL A 113 -3.34 11.41 -2.70
N ASN A 114 -3.92 10.20 -2.66
CA ASN A 114 -4.96 9.75 -3.59
C ASN A 114 -4.62 10.01 -5.08
N ALA A 115 -3.36 9.83 -5.45
CA ALA A 115 -2.95 9.95 -6.84
C ALA A 115 -3.52 8.78 -7.67
N PRO A 116 -4.09 9.03 -8.87
CA PRO A 116 -4.56 7.95 -9.73
C PRO A 116 -3.45 6.96 -10.05
N PHE A 117 -3.72 5.68 -9.86
CA PHE A 117 -2.79 4.60 -10.21
C PHE A 117 -3.23 3.96 -11.54
N PRO A 118 -2.33 3.84 -12.54
CA PRO A 118 -2.69 3.24 -13.83
C PRO A 118 -3.02 1.75 -13.68
N VAL A 119 -4.27 1.38 -13.96
CA VAL A 119 -4.80 0.01 -13.75
C VAL A 119 -3.98 -1.07 -14.48
N ALA A 120 -3.39 -0.72 -15.62
CA ALA A 120 -2.53 -1.65 -16.38
C ALA A 120 -1.31 -2.17 -15.57
N TYR A 121 -0.90 -1.46 -14.51
CA TYR A 121 0.25 -1.82 -13.67
C TYR A 121 -0.16 -2.32 -12.27
N GLU A 122 -1.45 -2.49 -12.00
CA GLU A 122 -1.94 -2.97 -10.70
C GLU A 122 -1.32 -4.32 -10.32
N SER A 123 -1.36 -5.29 -11.22
CA SER A 123 -0.72 -6.60 -10.99
C SER A 123 0.77 -6.49 -10.70
N ALA A 124 1.47 -5.55 -11.34
CA ALA A 124 2.87 -5.29 -11.08
C ALA A 124 3.11 -4.71 -9.69
N LEU A 125 2.28 -3.76 -9.24
CA LEU A 125 2.33 -3.20 -7.89
C LEU A 125 2.14 -4.30 -6.85
N LEU A 126 1.07 -5.10 -7.00
CA LEU A 126 0.72 -6.14 -6.04
C LEU A 126 1.72 -7.31 -5.99
N SER A 127 2.47 -7.53 -7.06
CA SER A 127 3.53 -8.55 -7.12
C SER A 127 4.94 -8.02 -6.82
N GLY A 128 5.08 -6.76 -6.39
CA GLY A 128 6.37 -6.18 -6.04
C GLY A 128 7.25 -5.84 -7.24
N ASN A 129 6.66 -5.63 -8.43
CA ASN A 129 7.33 -5.23 -9.66
C ASN A 129 7.15 -3.74 -9.97
N THR A 130 7.13 -2.92 -8.95
CA THR A 130 7.21 -1.47 -9.05
C THR A 130 8.26 -0.94 -8.08
N TYR A 131 8.86 0.19 -8.41
CA TYR A 131 9.83 0.84 -7.54
C TYR A 131 9.67 2.35 -7.57
N TYR A 132 10.08 2.99 -6.49
CA TYR A 132 10.25 4.43 -6.41
C TYR A 132 11.71 4.79 -6.66
N ASP A 133 11.96 5.91 -7.36
CA ASP A 133 13.28 6.53 -7.43
C ASP A 133 13.23 8.05 -7.30
N ILE A 134 14.40 8.65 -7.03
CA ILE A 134 14.62 10.08 -6.99
C ILE A 134 15.89 10.45 -7.73
N HIS A 135 15.77 11.46 -8.59
CA HIS A 135 16.85 12.04 -9.38
C HIS A 135 17.26 13.38 -8.78
N THR A 136 18.56 13.60 -8.73
CA THR A 136 19.14 14.83 -8.20
C THR A 136 20.12 15.44 -9.17
N THR A 137 20.60 16.64 -8.88
CA THR A 137 21.64 17.31 -9.66
C THR A 137 22.95 16.50 -9.75
N GLN A 138 23.22 15.66 -8.76
CA GLN A 138 24.38 14.75 -8.76
C GLN A 138 24.11 13.47 -9.56
N TYR A 139 22.84 13.01 -9.58
CA TYR A 139 22.40 11.81 -10.29
C TYR A 139 21.19 12.15 -11.17
N PRO A 140 21.41 12.89 -12.30
CA PRO A 140 20.32 13.30 -13.18
C PRO A 140 19.81 12.11 -14.01
N VAL A 141 18.57 12.23 -14.53
CA VAL A 141 18.00 11.25 -15.46
C VAL A 141 18.98 10.95 -16.60
N PRO A 142 19.23 9.68 -16.94
CA PRO A 142 18.51 8.46 -16.53
C PRO A 142 19.04 7.81 -15.24
N LEU A 143 20.02 8.41 -14.58
CA LEU A 143 20.54 7.92 -13.30
C LEU A 143 19.60 8.36 -12.16
N ALA A 144 19.54 7.56 -11.09
CA ALA A 144 18.86 7.93 -9.86
C ALA A 144 19.87 8.02 -8.70
N GLU A 145 19.56 8.79 -7.66
CA GLU A 145 20.35 8.82 -6.45
C GLU A 145 19.94 7.73 -5.48
N LEU A 146 18.63 7.55 -5.28
CA LEU A 146 18.06 6.47 -4.47
C LEU A 146 16.99 5.73 -5.27
N ARG A 147 16.86 4.45 -4.96
CA ARG A 147 15.77 3.58 -5.42
C ARG A 147 15.30 2.69 -4.29
N GLY A 148 14.00 2.36 -4.29
CA GLY A 148 13.42 1.36 -3.41
C GLY A 148 12.34 0.56 -4.10
N GLN A 149 12.47 -0.77 -4.09
CA GLN A 149 11.42 -1.67 -4.58
C GLN A 149 10.21 -1.57 -3.66
N ILE A 150 9.02 -1.37 -4.23
CA ILE A 150 7.77 -1.23 -3.48
C ILE A 150 7.17 -2.62 -3.28
N TYR A 151 6.91 -2.97 -2.02
CA TYR A 151 6.21 -4.19 -1.64
C TYR A 151 4.82 -3.85 -1.15
N ALA A 152 3.81 -4.52 -1.71
CA ALA A 152 2.42 -4.41 -1.33
C ALA A 152 2.02 -5.57 -0.40
N LEU A 153 1.48 -5.25 0.76
CA LEU A 153 1.01 -6.21 1.75
C LEU A 153 -0.50 -6.03 1.91
N PRO A 154 -1.31 -7.10 1.81
CA PRO A 154 -2.74 -6.98 1.99
C PRO A 154 -3.04 -6.55 3.43
N VAL A 155 -3.88 -5.53 3.60
CA VAL A 155 -4.49 -5.24 4.90
C VAL A 155 -5.56 -6.29 5.13
N VAL A 156 -5.22 -7.32 5.93
CA VAL A 156 -6.20 -8.35 6.31
C VAL A 156 -7.11 -7.72 7.36
N PRO A 157 -8.41 -7.48 7.07
CA PRO A 157 -9.35 -7.06 8.09
C PRO A 157 -9.35 -8.13 9.19
N GLU A 158 -9.38 -7.71 10.46
CA GLU A 158 -9.52 -8.68 11.56
C GLU A 158 -10.69 -9.62 11.26
N PRO A 159 -10.46 -10.95 11.31
CA PRO A 159 -11.44 -11.89 10.77
C PRO A 159 -12.79 -11.71 11.45
N ALA A 160 -13.86 -11.78 10.68
CA ALA A 160 -15.22 -11.98 11.16
C ALA A 160 -15.35 -13.13 12.18
N THR A 161 -14.30 -13.91 12.38
CA THR A 161 -14.07 -14.87 13.45
C THR A 161 -14.33 -14.26 14.84
N MET A 162 -13.94 -13.02 15.10
CA MET A 162 -14.21 -12.34 16.37
C MET A 162 -15.70 -12.01 16.53
N ALA A 163 -16.35 -11.57 15.44
CA ALA A 163 -17.81 -11.37 15.45
C ALA A 163 -18.55 -12.70 15.58
N GLY A 164 -18.10 -13.74 14.87
CA GLY A 164 -18.66 -15.09 14.97
C GLY A 164 -18.47 -15.71 16.34
N LEU A 165 -17.33 -15.51 16.98
CA LEU A 165 -17.05 -15.97 18.34
C LEU A 165 -17.94 -15.24 19.34
N GLY A 166 -18.10 -13.91 19.21
CA GLY A 166 -18.98 -13.10 20.06
C GLY A 166 -20.44 -13.55 19.97
N ILE A 167 -20.94 -13.81 18.76
CA ILE A 167 -22.31 -14.32 18.53
C ILE A 167 -22.44 -15.74 19.11
N GLY A 168 -21.47 -16.61 18.89
CA GLY A 168 -21.48 -17.98 19.39
C GLY A 168 -21.48 -18.04 20.90
N VAL A 169 -20.67 -17.27 21.59
CA VAL A 169 -20.62 -17.16 23.05
C VAL A 169 -21.94 -16.55 23.60
N GLY A 170 -22.48 -15.53 22.93
CA GLY A 170 -23.75 -14.91 23.29
C GLY A 170 -24.93 -15.88 23.23
N LEU A 171 -25.01 -16.69 22.17
CA LEU A 171 -26.05 -17.73 22.01
C LEU A 171 -25.91 -18.83 23.06
N LEU A 172 -24.70 -19.24 23.42
CA LEU A 172 -24.45 -20.21 24.49
C LEU A 172 -24.86 -19.66 25.85
N ALA A 173 -24.57 -18.39 26.13
CA ALA A 173 -24.96 -17.73 27.39
C ALA A 173 -26.51 -17.62 27.53
N LEU A 174 -27.20 -17.29 26.43
CA LEU A 174 -28.68 -17.26 26.41
C LEU A 174 -29.32 -18.63 26.61
N ARG A 175 -28.71 -19.69 26.08
CA ARG A 175 -29.18 -21.06 26.26
C ARG A 175 -29.03 -21.54 27.71
N ARG A 176 -28.00 -21.13 28.43
CA ARG A 176 -27.79 -21.44 29.86
C ARG A 176 -28.78 -20.76 30.78
N ARG A 177 -29.31 -19.58 30.42
CA ARG A 177 -30.32 -18.84 31.23
C ARG A 177 -31.72 -19.39 31.08
N ARG A 178 -32.00 -20.31 30.15
CA ARG A 178 -33.32 -20.93 29.91
C ARG A 178 -33.47 -22.32 30.53
N LYS A 179 -32.49 -22.78 31.28
CA LYS A 179 -32.56 -23.95 32.16
C LYS A 179 -32.60 -23.50 33.61
#